data_1476bed06e73038448664d61feb263b5
#
_entry.id   1476bed06e73038448664d61feb263b5
#
_cell.length_a   1.000
_cell.length_b   1.000
_cell.length_c   1.000
_cell.angle_alpha   90.00
_cell.angle_beta   90.00
_cell.angle_gamma   90.00
#
_symmetry.space_group_name_H-M   'P 1'
#
loop_
_entity.id
_entity.type
_entity.pdbx_description
1 polymer ?
#
loop_
_entity_poly.entity_id
_entity_poly.type
_entity_poly.pdbx_seq_one_letter_code
_entity_poly.pdbx_strand_id
1 'polypeptide(L)'
;MIGRGGLYGPPRAGSTLHDSALGATSWAMRSAPSPFLAPAVPRMNDQIAALVRRHDPDRFLTALFAPPEHRDALLTLYAFDHELGRARDVTSEPHLALIRLHWWREVVEGARRRHEVAGPLGELLDSGRLEPQDLLPIIDAHEIESEPCIESLTDWHAWLLAGAGGIAVAAGQLLGAADPEIFRPVGASFGAARVIRRNHALARRGRCLLPADLLAEFGLSVHAAIAAPESPNVASVLRRLAAEGQGFLAQAPLRRWPRAVLAAALPAVLSGRDLRREPTAHRGPRGLGDRVAVIWAGVTGRV
;
A
#
# COMPACT_ATOMS: atom_id res chain seq x y z
N MET A 1 -6.62 72.07 19.48
CA MET A 1 -7.96 72.59 19.32
C MET A 1 -8.93 71.46 19.64
N ILE A 2 -9.44 71.42 20.83
CA ILE A 2 -10.76 71.85 21.23
C ILE A 2 -11.83 70.88 20.60
N GLY A 3 -12.71 70.20 21.30
CA GLY A 3 -13.18 70.20 22.68
C GLY A 3 -14.26 69.11 22.83
N ARG A 4 -14.38 68.61 24.00
CA ARG A 4 -15.58 68.61 24.89
C ARG A 4 -16.89 68.07 24.30
N GLY A 5 -17.68 67.23 24.94
CA GLY A 5 -17.93 66.89 26.35
C GLY A 5 -19.39 66.52 26.49
N GLY A 6 -19.74 65.91 27.65
CA GLY A 6 -21.11 65.90 28.18
C GLY A 6 -21.64 64.48 28.47
N LEU A 7 -21.49 63.87 29.54
CA LEU A 7 -22.21 63.80 30.83
C LEU A 7 -23.74 63.95 30.71
N TYR A 8 -24.49 62.86 31.05
CA TYR A 8 -25.62 62.96 32.00
C TYR A 8 -26.01 61.57 32.54
N GLY A 9 -26.02 61.45 33.83
CA GLY A 9 -26.43 60.30 34.59
C GLY A 9 -27.89 60.45 35.08
N PRO A 10 -28.35 59.64 36.06
CA PRO A 10 -29.67 59.02 36.06
C PRO A 10 -30.74 59.78 36.85
N PRO A 11 -31.92 59.23 37.00
CA PRO A 11 -32.49 59.18 38.32
C PRO A 11 -33.10 57.84 38.75
N ARG A 12 -33.19 57.79 40.06
CA ARG A 12 -33.62 56.72 40.96
C ARG A 12 -35.15 56.67 41.12
N ALA A 13 -35.53 55.46 41.63
CA ALA A 13 -36.45 55.19 42.74
C ALA A 13 -37.92 54.85 42.43
N GLY A 14 -38.31 53.78 43.04
CA GLY A 14 -39.55 53.65 43.75
C GLY A 14 -40.20 52.30 43.78
N SER A 15 -39.91 51.52 44.80
CA SER A 15 -40.76 50.91 45.85
C SER A 15 -41.86 49.92 45.44
N THR A 16 -41.72 48.73 45.87
CA THR A 16 -42.40 47.96 46.97
C THR A 16 -43.65 47.17 46.59
N LEU A 17 -43.60 45.94 46.95
CA LEU A 17 -44.49 45.08 47.74
C LEU A 17 -45.13 43.87 47.05
N HIS A 18 -44.87 42.79 47.76
CA HIS A 18 -45.68 41.61 48.13
C HIS A 18 -45.97 40.51 47.13
N ASP A 19 -45.32 39.41 47.39
CA ASP A 19 -45.85 38.17 48.03
C ASP A 19 -46.61 37.22 47.11
N SER A 20 -46.10 36.08 46.89
CA SER A 20 -46.68 34.78 47.17
C SER A 20 -45.84 33.65 46.57
N ALA A 21 -45.44 32.81 47.45
CA ALA A 21 -44.80 31.53 47.20
C ALA A 21 -45.68 30.62 46.36
N LEU A 22 -45.10 30.02 45.33
CA LEU A 22 -45.46 28.66 44.88
C LEU A 22 -44.19 28.00 44.32
N GLY A 23 -43.82 26.90 44.96
CA GLY A 23 -42.67 26.12 44.58
C GLY A 23 -42.73 25.53 43.17
N ALA A 24 -41.75 25.87 42.36
CA ALA A 24 -41.44 25.13 41.19
C ALA A 24 -40.15 24.38 41.42
N THR A 25 -40.29 23.10 41.75
CA THR A 25 -39.21 22.12 41.76
C THR A 25 -38.62 22.05 40.37
N SER A 26 -37.45 22.70 40.18
CA SER A 26 -36.63 22.58 38.98
C SER A 26 -36.12 21.14 38.86
N TRP A 27 -36.76 20.34 38.02
CA TRP A 27 -36.23 19.09 37.51
C TRP A 27 -35.05 19.42 36.62
N ALA A 28 -33.82 19.48 37.21
CA ALA A 28 -32.61 19.36 36.41
C ALA A 28 -32.57 17.95 35.82
N MET A 29 -33.11 17.81 34.61
CA MET A 29 -32.92 16.65 33.77
C MET A 29 -31.43 16.51 33.53
N ARG A 30 -30.74 15.71 34.34
CA ARG A 30 -29.42 15.18 34.00
C ARG A 30 -29.62 14.34 32.73
N SER A 31 -29.17 14.86 31.58
CA SER A 31 -29.04 14.10 30.39
C SER A 31 -28.10 12.95 30.65
N ALA A 32 -28.64 11.74 30.84
CA ALA A 32 -27.84 10.53 30.83
C ALA A 32 -27.09 10.46 29.51
N PRO A 33 -25.80 10.10 29.50
CA PRO A 33 -25.09 9.89 28.24
C PRO A 33 -25.80 8.76 27.49
N SER A 34 -26.18 9.06 26.25
CA SER A 34 -26.79 8.11 25.33
C SER A 34 -25.93 6.83 25.22
N PRO A 35 -26.44 5.62 25.50
CA PRO A 35 -25.66 4.39 25.44
C PRO A 35 -25.35 3.90 24.02
N PHE A 36 -25.62 4.71 22.98
CA PHE A 36 -25.44 4.38 21.59
C PHE A 36 -24.37 5.25 20.88
N LEU A 37 -23.29 5.67 21.56
CA LEU A 37 -22.09 5.99 20.81
C LEU A 37 -21.38 4.65 20.54
N ALA A 38 -21.74 4.01 19.44
CA ALA A 38 -20.88 3.00 18.82
C ALA A 38 -19.48 3.62 18.69
N PRO A 39 -18.38 2.89 19.01
CA PRO A 39 -17.04 3.40 18.82
C PRO A 39 -16.94 3.92 17.39
N ALA A 40 -16.51 5.19 17.26
CA ALA A 40 -16.35 5.80 15.94
C ALA A 40 -15.43 4.90 15.13
N VAL A 41 -15.98 4.29 14.07
CA VAL A 41 -15.18 3.51 13.12
C VAL A 41 -14.09 4.47 12.63
N PRO A 42 -12.80 4.13 12.77
CA PRO A 42 -11.73 4.99 12.31
C PRO A 42 -12.00 5.37 10.85
N ARG A 43 -12.05 6.67 10.56
CA ARG A 43 -12.23 7.13 9.19
C ARG A 43 -10.94 6.80 8.45
N MET A 44 -11.07 6.05 7.35
CA MET A 44 -9.97 5.78 6.44
C MET A 44 -9.28 7.10 6.05
N ASN A 45 -7.94 7.13 6.06
CA ASN A 45 -7.20 8.27 5.56
C ASN A 45 -7.48 8.44 4.06
N ASP A 46 -8.37 9.37 3.72
CA ASP A 46 -8.91 9.51 2.37
C ASP A 46 -7.82 9.80 1.32
N GLN A 47 -6.76 10.50 1.69
CA GLN A 47 -5.65 10.83 0.78
C GLN A 47 -4.83 9.59 0.44
N ILE A 48 -4.40 8.81 1.44
CA ILE A 48 -3.67 7.55 1.25
C ILE A 48 -4.53 6.53 0.51
N ALA A 49 -5.80 6.40 0.89
CA ALA A 49 -6.72 5.50 0.21
C ALA A 49 -6.91 5.86 -1.27
N ALA A 50 -7.04 7.15 -1.58
CA ALA A 50 -7.13 7.64 -2.95
C ALA A 50 -5.84 7.38 -3.74
N LEU A 51 -4.67 7.58 -3.12
CA LEU A 51 -3.36 7.29 -3.70
C LEU A 51 -3.25 5.81 -4.09
N VAL A 52 -3.49 4.90 -3.14
CA VAL A 52 -3.40 3.45 -3.38
C VAL A 52 -4.46 3.01 -4.40
N ARG A 53 -5.70 3.48 -4.29
CA ARG A 53 -6.76 3.15 -5.26
C ARG A 53 -6.39 3.53 -6.69
N ARG A 54 -5.71 4.65 -6.87
CA ARG A 54 -5.30 5.16 -8.19
C ARG A 54 -4.12 4.39 -8.77
N HIS A 55 -3.13 4.04 -7.96
CA HIS A 55 -1.83 3.56 -8.41
C HIS A 55 -1.61 2.06 -8.19
N ASP A 56 -2.28 1.47 -7.21
CA ASP A 56 -2.30 0.03 -6.93
C ASP A 56 -3.73 -0.45 -6.63
N PRO A 57 -4.63 -0.42 -7.62
CA PRO A 57 -6.02 -0.83 -7.44
C PRO A 57 -6.16 -2.31 -7.04
N ASP A 58 -5.17 -3.14 -7.33
CA ASP A 58 -5.14 -4.55 -6.97
C ASP A 58 -5.00 -4.71 -5.45
N ARG A 59 -3.99 -4.10 -4.85
CA ARG A 59 -3.79 -4.12 -3.39
C ARG A 59 -4.82 -3.28 -2.66
N PHE A 60 -5.31 -2.20 -3.26
CA PHE A 60 -6.46 -1.49 -2.70
C PHE A 60 -7.67 -2.41 -2.53
N LEU A 61 -8.02 -3.18 -3.57
CA LEU A 61 -9.15 -4.12 -3.52
C LEU A 61 -8.94 -5.18 -2.42
N THR A 62 -7.74 -5.73 -2.28
CA THR A 62 -7.45 -6.74 -1.24
C THR A 62 -7.49 -6.14 0.16
N ALA A 63 -7.03 -4.90 0.35
CA ALA A 63 -7.06 -4.19 1.63
C ALA A 63 -8.47 -3.95 2.17
N LEU A 64 -9.49 -3.90 1.30
CA LEU A 64 -10.88 -3.75 1.74
C LEU A 64 -11.38 -4.94 2.57
N PHE A 65 -10.71 -6.10 2.48
CA PHE A 65 -11.00 -7.30 3.27
C PHE A 65 -10.25 -7.34 4.60
N ALA A 66 -9.37 -6.37 4.87
CA ALA A 66 -8.73 -6.23 6.18
C ALA A 66 -9.75 -5.75 7.23
N PRO A 67 -9.58 -6.14 8.51
CA PRO A 67 -10.33 -5.55 9.61
C PRO A 67 -10.22 -4.02 9.58
N PRO A 68 -11.28 -3.27 9.88
CA PRO A 68 -11.29 -1.81 9.76
C PRO A 68 -10.14 -1.12 10.49
N GLU A 69 -9.78 -1.62 11.68
CA GLU A 69 -8.71 -1.10 12.54
C GLU A 69 -7.29 -1.26 11.96
N HIS A 70 -7.11 -2.18 11.01
CA HIS A 70 -5.81 -2.45 10.37
C HIS A 70 -5.72 -1.88 8.95
N ARG A 71 -6.86 -1.43 8.38
CA ARG A 71 -6.93 -1.05 6.97
C ARG A 71 -6.06 0.14 6.62
N ASP A 72 -6.06 1.18 7.45
CA ASP A 72 -5.26 2.39 7.21
C ASP A 72 -3.76 2.11 7.27
N ALA A 73 -3.33 1.27 8.20
CA ALA A 73 -1.95 0.82 8.29
C ALA A 73 -1.51 0.05 7.02
N LEU A 74 -2.38 -0.86 6.55
CA LEU A 74 -2.11 -1.63 5.34
C LEU A 74 -2.06 -0.74 4.09
N LEU A 75 -2.95 0.24 3.98
CA LEU A 75 -2.92 1.22 2.89
C LEU A 75 -1.70 2.13 2.96
N THR A 76 -1.25 2.50 4.18
CA THR A 76 0.00 3.27 4.39
C THR A 76 1.21 2.49 3.89
N LEU A 77 1.31 1.19 4.21
CA LEU A 77 2.36 0.30 3.70
C LEU A 77 2.35 0.23 2.16
N TYR A 78 1.19 0.10 1.55
CA TYR A 78 1.07 0.04 0.08
C TYR A 78 1.36 1.39 -0.59
N ALA A 79 1.02 2.50 0.06
CA ALA A 79 1.40 3.84 -0.38
C ALA A 79 2.93 4.05 -0.30
N PHE A 80 3.57 3.55 0.75
CA PHE A 80 5.03 3.56 0.90
C PHE A 80 5.71 2.80 -0.26
N ASP A 81 5.31 1.56 -0.55
CA ASP A 81 5.85 0.79 -1.67
C ASP A 81 5.63 1.49 -3.02
N HIS A 82 4.46 2.14 -3.20
CA HIS A 82 4.22 2.96 -4.38
C HIS A 82 5.21 4.12 -4.49
N GLU A 83 5.48 4.83 -3.40
CA GLU A 83 6.43 5.95 -3.39
C GLU A 83 7.87 5.50 -3.68
N LEU A 84 8.29 4.33 -3.17
CA LEU A 84 9.58 3.74 -3.53
C LEU A 84 9.65 3.44 -5.03
N GLY A 85 8.64 2.79 -5.59
CA GLY A 85 8.58 2.49 -7.03
C GLY A 85 8.58 3.76 -7.90
N ARG A 86 8.00 4.86 -7.40
CA ARG A 86 8.05 6.16 -8.09
C ARG A 86 9.44 6.78 -8.16
N ALA A 87 10.35 6.43 -7.25
CA ALA A 87 11.69 7.01 -7.24
C ALA A 87 12.35 6.91 -8.61
N ARG A 88 12.19 5.79 -9.28
CA ARG A 88 12.74 5.55 -10.63
C ARG A 88 11.84 6.05 -11.77
N ASP A 89 10.53 6.14 -11.54
CA ASP A 89 9.56 6.53 -12.58
C ASP A 89 9.57 8.05 -12.90
N VAL A 90 10.00 8.88 -11.96
CA VAL A 90 9.97 10.37 -12.07
C VAL A 90 11.29 10.97 -12.51
N THR A 91 12.33 10.18 -12.72
CA THR A 91 13.63 10.64 -13.22
C THR A 91 14.22 9.65 -14.21
N SER A 92 14.87 10.20 -15.24
CA SER A 92 15.69 9.40 -16.16
C SER A 92 17.08 9.09 -15.57
N GLU A 93 17.51 9.85 -14.56
CA GLU A 93 18.84 9.73 -13.98
C GLU A 93 18.83 8.80 -12.76
N PRO A 94 19.57 7.66 -12.80
CA PRO A 94 19.58 6.68 -11.72
C PRO A 94 19.94 7.25 -10.36
N HIS A 95 20.94 8.15 -10.30
CA HIS A 95 21.40 8.74 -9.03
C HIS A 95 20.31 9.57 -8.33
N LEU A 96 19.42 10.24 -9.07
CA LEU A 96 18.31 10.97 -8.46
C LEU A 96 17.27 10.02 -7.85
N ALA A 97 17.11 8.83 -8.41
CA ALA A 97 16.29 7.80 -7.82
C ALA A 97 16.88 7.32 -6.49
N LEU A 98 18.20 7.07 -6.45
CA LEU A 98 18.90 6.65 -5.22
C LEU A 98 18.81 7.72 -4.12
N ILE A 99 18.90 9.02 -4.45
CA ILE A 99 18.69 10.11 -3.48
C ILE A 99 17.29 10.05 -2.86
N ARG A 100 16.25 9.77 -3.67
CA ARG A 100 14.87 9.61 -3.16
C ARG A 100 14.70 8.37 -2.28
N LEU A 101 15.34 7.26 -2.64
CA LEU A 101 15.32 6.04 -1.84
C LEU A 101 16.08 6.25 -0.53
N HIS A 102 17.21 6.94 -0.57
CA HIS A 102 17.94 7.33 0.64
C HIS A 102 17.09 8.21 1.57
N TRP A 103 16.33 9.17 1.03
CA TRP A 103 15.39 9.97 1.81
C TRP A 103 14.33 9.09 2.52
N TRP A 104 13.83 8.05 1.86
CA TRP A 104 12.91 7.08 2.48
C TRP A 104 13.60 6.23 3.54
N ARG A 105 14.89 5.90 3.34
CA ARG A 105 15.70 5.20 4.34
C ARG A 105 15.81 6.04 5.62
N GLU A 106 16.13 7.33 5.50
CA GLU A 106 16.15 8.23 6.65
C GLU A 106 14.79 8.30 7.38
N VAL A 107 13.67 8.30 6.63
CA VAL A 107 12.32 8.26 7.23
C VAL A 107 12.10 6.98 8.04
N VAL A 108 12.48 5.83 7.49
CA VAL A 108 12.36 4.53 8.16
C VAL A 108 13.27 4.46 9.39
N GLU A 109 14.45 5.06 9.34
CA GLU A 109 15.40 5.15 10.45
C GLU A 109 15.02 6.20 11.50
N GLY A 110 13.88 6.87 11.34
CA GLY A 110 13.29 7.75 12.36
C GLY A 110 13.31 9.24 12.03
N ALA A 111 13.78 9.67 10.85
CA ALA A 111 13.70 11.07 10.47
C ALA A 111 12.24 11.50 10.26
N ARG A 112 11.83 12.56 10.94
CA ARG A 112 10.47 13.12 10.79
C ARG A 112 10.44 14.07 9.60
N ARG A 113 9.64 13.73 8.59
CA ARG A 113 9.49 14.49 7.35
C ARG A 113 8.03 14.84 7.09
N ARG A 114 7.77 16.04 6.57
CA ARG A 114 6.43 16.45 6.13
C ARG A 114 6.13 15.82 4.77
N HIS A 115 5.39 14.73 4.77
CA HIS A 115 4.94 14.04 3.57
C HIS A 115 3.68 13.24 3.91
N GLU A 116 2.74 13.15 2.97
CA GLU A 116 1.43 12.50 3.19
C GLU A 116 1.54 11.02 3.61
N VAL A 117 2.59 10.32 3.17
CA VAL A 117 2.84 8.91 3.50
C VAL A 117 3.84 8.77 4.65
N ALA A 118 4.88 9.63 4.72
CA ALA A 118 5.94 9.50 5.72
C ALA A 118 5.43 9.75 7.16
N GLY A 119 4.45 10.65 7.34
CA GLY A 119 3.84 10.88 8.65
C GLY A 119 3.16 9.63 9.21
N PRO A 120 2.14 9.08 8.53
CA PRO A 120 1.48 7.84 8.95
C PRO A 120 2.42 6.62 9.03
N LEU A 121 3.43 6.52 8.14
CA LEU A 121 4.45 5.47 8.24
C LEU A 121 5.27 5.61 9.53
N GLY A 122 5.66 6.84 9.87
CA GLY A 122 6.36 7.13 11.13
C GLY A 122 5.54 6.73 12.36
N GLU A 123 4.22 6.93 12.36
CA GLU A 123 3.33 6.49 13.44
C GLU A 123 3.31 4.96 13.59
N LEU A 124 3.38 4.22 12.49
CA LEU A 124 3.47 2.75 12.50
C LEU A 124 4.80 2.27 13.08
N LEU A 125 5.90 2.95 12.78
CA LEU A 125 7.22 2.66 13.32
C LEU A 125 7.29 3.03 14.81
N ASP A 126 6.80 4.22 15.22
CA ASP A 126 6.78 4.68 16.62
C ASP A 126 5.96 3.79 17.53
N SER A 127 4.88 3.23 16.99
CA SER A 127 4.01 2.30 17.74
C SER A 127 4.52 0.85 17.75
N GLY A 128 5.65 0.55 17.09
CA GLY A 128 6.19 -0.80 17.01
C GLY A 128 5.33 -1.77 16.19
N ARG A 129 4.40 -1.25 15.37
CA ARG A 129 3.59 -2.08 14.45
C ARG A 129 4.37 -2.52 13.22
N LEU A 130 5.38 -1.76 12.83
CA LEU A 130 6.43 -2.08 11.88
C LEU A 130 7.77 -1.68 12.51
N GLU A 131 8.81 -2.37 12.13
CA GLU A 131 10.18 -2.04 12.55
C GLU A 131 11.04 -1.66 11.33
N PRO A 132 12.10 -0.85 11.51
CA PRO A 132 12.99 -0.48 10.41
C PRO A 132 13.53 -1.69 9.65
N GLN A 133 13.89 -2.75 10.35
CA GLN A 133 14.40 -4.00 9.77
C GLN A 133 13.41 -4.69 8.83
N ASP A 134 12.10 -4.43 8.94
CA ASP A 134 11.07 -4.98 8.06
C ASP A 134 11.02 -4.22 6.73
N LEU A 135 11.40 -2.93 6.73
CA LEU A 135 11.22 -2.02 5.61
C LEU A 135 12.52 -1.72 4.85
N LEU A 136 13.68 -1.73 5.53
CA LEU A 136 14.97 -1.45 4.88
C LEU A 136 15.28 -2.40 3.72
N PRO A 137 15.06 -3.74 3.83
CA PRO A 137 15.30 -4.64 2.70
C PRO A 137 14.38 -4.37 1.49
N ILE A 138 13.19 -3.76 1.72
CA ILE A 138 12.28 -3.36 0.65
C ILE A 138 12.85 -2.17 -0.10
N ILE A 139 13.47 -1.21 0.61
CA ILE A 139 14.15 -0.07 0.00
C ILE A 139 15.34 -0.56 -0.83
N ASP A 140 16.15 -1.48 -0.28
CA ASP A 140 17.29 -2.08 -0.99
C ASP A 140 16.84 -2.75 -2.31
N ALA A 141 15.71 -3.45 -2.29
CA ALA A 141 15.14 -4.04 -3.50
C ALA A 141 14.77 -2.97 -4.55
N HIS A 142 14.26 -1.81 -4.14
CA HIS A 142 13.98 -0.72 -5.07
C HIS A 142 15.25 0.00 -5.58
N GLU A 143 16.36 -0.06 -4.84
CA GLU A 143 17.66 0.44 -5.31
C GLU A 143 18.17 -0.39 -6.50
N ILE A 144 17.96 -1.71 -6.50
CA ILE A 144 18.27 -2.62 -7.63
C ILE A 144 17.53 -2.18 -8.90
N GLU A 145 16.32 -1.64 -8.81
CA GLU A 145 15.58 -1.13 -9.96
C GLU A 145 16.23 0.12 -10.60
N SER A 146 17.21 0.73 -9.95
CA SER A 146 17.98 1.86 -10.50
C SER A 146 19.13 1.40 -11.38
N GLU A 147 19.53 0.14 -11.28
CA GLU A 147 20.52 -0.47 -12.15
C GLU A 147 19.98 -0.66 -13.58
N PRO A 148 20.85 -0.72 -14.59
CA PRO A 148 20.44 -0.89 -15.99
C PRO A 148 19.66 -2.16 -16.26
N CYS A 149 19.95 -3.25 -15.51
CA CYS A 149 19.29 -4.55 -15.61
C CYS A 149 19.42 -5.32 -14.29
N ILE A 150 18.62 -6.36 -14.14
CA ILE A 150 18.82 -7.41 -13.15
C ILE A 150 19.73 -8.45 -13.81
N GLU A 151 20.88 -8.77 -13.20
CA GLU A 151 21.93 -9.56 -13.87
C GLU A 151 21.52 -11.01 -14.10
N SER A 152 20.99 -11.67 -13.06
CA SER A 152 20.68 -13.09 -13.13
C SER A 152 19.28 -13.43 -12.65
N LEU A 153 18.81 -14.64 -13.00
CA LEU A 153 17.57 -15.20 -12.49
C LEU A 153 17.62 -15.35 -10.96
N THR A 154 18.79 -15.63 -10.39
CA THR A 154 18.99 -15.72 -8.94
C THR A 154 18.79 -14.35 -8.29
N ASP A 155 19.35 -13.28 -8.86
CA ASP A 155 19.16 -11.92 -8.37
C ASP A 155 17.71 -11.47 -8.51
N TRP A 156 17.05 -11.89 -9.59
CA TRP A 156 15.62 -11.61 -9.78
C TRP A 156 14.75 -12.28 -8.72
N HIS A 157 15.07 -13.52 -8.31
CA HIS A 157 14.41 -14.17 -7.19
C HIS A 157 14.65 -13.42 -5.88
N ALA A 158 15.90 -13.09 -5.57
CA ALA A 158 16.28 -12.36 -4.36
C ALA A 158 15.56 -11.01 -4.29
N TRP A 159 15.55 -10.26 -5.41
CA TRP A 159 14.85 -8.98 -5.54
C TRP A 159 13.34 -9.10 -5.27
N LEU A 160 12.67 -10.10 -5.83
CA LEU A 160 11.23 -10.31 -5.60
C LEU A 160 10.92 -10.70 -4.16
N LEU A 161 11.75 -11.57 -3.56
CA LEU A 161 11.58 -12.02 -2.18
C LEU A 161 11.81 -10.89 -1.18
N ALA A 162 12.80 -10.03 -1.43
CA ALA A 162 13.08 -8.87 -0.57
C ALA A 162 12.02 -7.76 -0.76
N GLY A 163 11.71 -7.38 -1.98
CA GLY A 163 10.79 -6.28 -2.31
C GLY A 163 9.32 -6.67 -2.11
N ALA A 164 8.72 -7.27 -3.12
CA ALA A 164 7.31 -7.63 -3.09
C ALA A 164 6.98 -8.67 -2.01
N GLY A 165 7.91 -9.61 -1.74
CA GLY A 165 7.82 -10.56 -0.64
C GLY A 165 7.86 -9.86 0.71
N GLY A 166 8.79 -8.92 0.91
CA GLY A 166 8.90 -8.11 2.13
C GLY A 166 7.63 -7.31 2.42
N ILE A 167 7.03 -6.68 1.40
CA ILE A 167 5.74 -5.99 1.53
C ILE A 167 4.63 -6.94 2.00
N ALA A 168 4.59 -8.17 1.52
CA ALA A 168 3.57 -9.14 1.93
C ALA A 168 3.80 -9.62 3.37
N VAL A 169 5.05 -9.78 3.80
CA VAL A 169 5.42 -10.08 5.19
C VAL A 169 4.99 -8.94 6.11
N ALA A 170 5.37 -7.70 5.80
CA ALA A 170 4.97 -6.52 6.57
C ALA A 170 3.43 -6.35 6.63
N ALA A 171 2.71 -6.69 5.54
CA ALA A 171 1.26 -6.71 5.54
C ALA A 171 0.69 -7.78 6.49
N GLY A 172 1.27 -8.98 6.50
CA GLY A 172 0.92 -10.05 7.45
C GLY A 172 1.13 -9.63 8.90
N GLN A 173 2.25 -8.96 9.19
CA GLN A 173 2.60 -8.42 10.52
C GLN A 173 1.57 -7.38 10.97
N LEU A 174 1.26 -6.38 10.12
CA LEU A 174 0.24 -5.36 10.41
C LEU A 174 -1.14 -5.95 10.70
N LEU A 175 -1.44 -7.11 10.13
CA LEU A 175 -2.69 -7.84 10.34
C LEU A 175 -2.64 -8.83 11.51
N GLY A 176 -1.53 -8.89 12.25
CA GLY A 176 -1.36 -9.75 13.43
C GLY A 176 -1.17 -11.23 13.10
N ALA A 177 -0.52 -11.56 11.99
CA ALA A 177 -0.15 -12.93 11.67
C ALA A 177 0.87 -13.47 12.70
N ALA A 178 0.66 -14.68 13.19
CA ALA A 178 1.60 -15.33 14.11
C ALA A 178 2.94 -15.66 13.43
N ASP A 179 2.93 -15.96 12.15
CA ASP A 179 4.09 -16.16 11.30
C ASP A 179 3.90 -15.37 10.00
N PRO A 180 4.38 -14.11 9.94
CA PRO A 180 4.24 -13.27 8.75
C PRO A 180 5.05 -13.77 7.55
N GLU A 181 6.12 -14.54 7.77
CA GLU A 181 7.00 -15.05 6.70
C GLU A 181 6.25 -15.93 5.68
N ILE A 182 5.17 -16.57 6.09
CA ILE A 182 4.33 -17.36 5.18
C ILE A 182 3.77 -16.57 3.99
N PHE A 183 3.75 -15.24 4.09
CA PHE A 183 3.28 -14.36 3.00
C PHE A 183 4.40 -13.99 2.00
N ARG A 184 5.67 -14.23 2.32
CA ARG A 184 6.80 -13.87 1.45
C ARG A 184 6.66 -14.47 0.04
N PRO A 185 6.38 -15.78 -0.14
CA PRO A 185 6.18 -16.35 -1.47
C PRO A 185 4.93 -15.82 -2.17
N VAL A 186 3.87 -15.45 -1.44
CA VAL A 186 2.69 -14.79 -2.01
C VAL A 186 3.08 -13.45 -2.63
N GLY A 187 3.84 -12.63 -1.88
CA GLY A 187 4.34 -11.34 -2.36
C GLY A 187 5.25 -11.49 -3.57
N ALA A 188 6.22 -12.41 -3.52
CA ALA A 188 7.15 -12.67 -4.62
C ALA A 188 6.40 -13.11 -5.89
N SER A 189 5.42 -14.01 -5.78
CA SER A 189 4.55 -14.41 -6.89
C SER A 189 3.76 -13.23 -7.46
N PHE A 190 3.22 -12.36 -6.60
CA PHE A 190 2.51 -11.17 -7.05
C PHE A 190 3.44 -10.15 -7.73
N GLY A 191 4.67 -9.99 -7.22
CA GLY A 191 5.71 -9.19 -7.86
C GLY A 191 6.06 -9.70 -9.25
N ALA A 192 6.29 -11.01 -9.40
CA ALA A 192 6.55 -11.67 -10.68
C ALA A 192 5.42 -11.40 -11.70
N ALA A 193 4.17 -11.59 -11.26
CA ALA A 193 3.00 -11.32 -12.09
C ALA A 193 2.93 -9.84 -12.52
N ARG A 194 3.28 -8.89 -11.62
CA ARG A 194 3.33 -7.45 -11.92
C ARG A 194 4.39 -7.12 -12.96
N VAL A 195 5.60 -7.70 -12.87
CA VAL A 195 6.67 -7.51 -13.86
C VAL A 195 6.18 -7.94 -15.24
N ILE A 196 5.63 -9.16 -15.34
CA ILE A 196 5.12 -9.70 -16.61
C ILE A 196 4.03 -8.82 -17.19
N ARG A 197 3.06 -8.42 -16.38
CA ARG A 197 1.96 -7.52 -16.83
C ARG A 197 2.44 -6.17 -17.30
N ARG A 198 3.48 -5.61 -16.65
CA ARG A 198 3.99 -4.26 -16.91
C ARG A 198 5.15 -4.24 -17.90
N ASN A 199 5.64 -5.40 -18.39
CA ASN A 199 6.83 -5.47 -19.24
C ASN A 199 6.76 -4.48 -20.41
N HIS A 200 5.66 -4.47 -21.16
CA HIS A 200 5.48 -3.53 -22.25
C HIS A 200 5.50 -2.04 -21.81
N ALA A 201 4.89 -1.72 -20.68
CA ALA A 201 4.88 -0.35 -20.16
C ALA A 201 6.26 0.06 -19.64
N LEU A 202 7.03 -0.86 -19.08
CA LEU A 202 8.42 -0.65 -18.67
C LEU A 202 9.33 -0.42 -19.87
N ALA A 203 9.21 -1.25 -20.91
CA ALA A 203 9.97 -1.11 -22.15
C ALA A 203 9.73 0.25 -22.83
N ARG A 204 8.49 0.74 -22.87
CA ARG A 204 8.17 2.09 -23.37
C ARG A 204 8.84 3.23 -22.58
N ARG A 205 9.30 2.97 -21.37
CA ARG A 205 10.07 3.90 -20.53
C ARG A 205 11.57 3.61 -20.58
N GLY A 206 12.02 2.74 -21.50
CA GLY A 206 13.42 2.33 -21.61
C GLY A 206 13.89 1.45 -20.44
N ARG A 207 12.99 0.74 -19.76
CA ARG A 207 13.29 -0.09 -18.59
C ARG A 207 13.04 -1.57 -18.87
N CYS A 208 13.92 -2.41 -18.31
CA CYS A 208 13.79 -3.86 -18.34
C CYS A 208 14.04 -4.43 -16.95
N LEU A 209 13.07 -5.15 -16.39
CA LEU A 209 13.20 -5.87 -15.13
C LEU A 209 13.23 -7.39 -15.35
N LEU A 210 13.67 -7.81 -16.55
CA LEU A 210 13.90 -9.22 -16.88
C LEU A 210 15.37 -9.54 -16.65
N PRO A 211 15.71 -10.75 -16.12
CA PRO A 211 17.09 -11.14 -15.88
C PRO A 211 17.90 -11.20 -17.17
N ALA A 212 19.10 -10.61 -17.16
CA ALA A 212 19.94 -10.50 -18.35
C ALA A 212 20.48 -11.87 -18.82
N ASP A 213 20.83 -12.75 -17.88
CA ASP A 213 21.25 -14.12 -18.17
C ASP A 213 20.14 -14.91 -18.88
N LEU A 214 18.92 -14.82 -18.38
CA LEU A 214 17.76 -15.48 -18.99
C LEU A 214 17.44 -14.89 -20.39
N LEU A 215 17.56 -13.56 -20.57
CA LEU A 215 17.45 -12.95 -21.88
C LEU A 215 18.46 -13.51 -22.85
N ALA A 216 19.73 -13.66 -22.42
CA ALA A 216 20.82 -14.22 -23.23
C ALA A 216 20.55 -15.68 -23.64
N GLU A 217 19.97 -16.51 -22.77
CA GLU A 217 19.55 -17.87 -23.09
C GLU A 217 18.57 -17.93 -24.28
N PHE A 218 17.74 -16.88 -24.44
CA PHE A 218 16.79 -16.74 -25.57
C PHE A 218 17.33 -15.88 -26.71
N GLY A 219 18.65 -15.61 -26.73
CA GLY A 219 19.31 -14.85 -27.79
C GLY A 219 18.94 -13.36 -27.80
N LEU A 220 18.61 -12.80 -26.63
CA LEU A 220 18.24 -11.40 -26.48
C LEU A 220 19.26 -10.64 -25.64
N SER A 221 19.52 -9.38 -26.00
CA SER A 221 20.10 -8.40 -25.07
C SER A 221 18.98 -7.62 -24.36
N VAL A 222 19.32 -6.97 -23.25
CA VAL A 222 18.40 -6.05 -22.55
C VAL A 222 17.85 -4.99 -23.50
N HIS A 223 18.73 -4.41 -24.35
CA HIS A 223 18.31 -3.42 -25.35
C HIS A 223 17.31 -3.99 -26.36
N ALA A 224 17.55 -5.21 -26.87
CA ALA A 224 16.63 -5.86 -27.79
C ALA A 224 15.27 -6.16 -27.16
N ALA A 225 15.25 -6.55 -25.87
CA ALA A 225 14.01 -6.78 -25.12
C ALA A 225 13.20 -5.48 -24.92
N ILE A 226 13.89 -4.36 -24.71
CA ILE A 226 13.26 -3.03 -24.61
C ILE A 226 12.71 -2.60 -25.97
N ALA A 227 13.50 -2.76 -27.04
CA ALA A 227 13.13 -2.32 -28.39
C ALA A 227 11.96 -3.13 -28.98
N ALA A 228 11.85 -4.42 -28.64
CA ALA A 228 10.82 -5.32 -29.17
C ALA A 228 10.18 -6.17 -28.05
N PRO A 229 9.45 -5.54 -27.11
CA PRO A 229 8.87 -6.23 -25.95
C PRO A 229 7.78 -7.26 -26.32
N GLU A 230 7.31 -7.24 -27.56
CA GLU A 230 6.29 -8.15 -28.10
C GLU A 230 6.89 -9.30 -28.93
N SER A 231 8.23 -9.38 -29.02
CA SER A 231 8.87 -10.43 -29.80
C SER A 231 8.58 -11.82 -29.25
N PRO A 232 8.55 -12.88 -30.08
CA PRO A 232 8.34 -14.26 -29.65
C PRO A 232 9.36 -14.72 -28.59
N ASN A 233 10.62 -14.24 -28.69
CA ASN A 233 11.67 -14.57 -27.76
C ASN A 233 11.39 -13.92 -26.38
N VAL A 234 10.97 -12.65 -26.32
CA VAL A 234 10.54 -12.01 -25.07
C VAL A 234 9.34 -12.75 -24.49
N ALA A 235 8.35 -13.15 -25.31
CA ALA A 235 7.23 -13.94 -24.82
C ALA A 235 7.68 -15.30 -24.22
N SER A 236 8.74 -15.90 -24.73
CA SER A 236 9.31 -17.12 -24.17
C SER A 236 9.99 -16.89 -22.83
N VAL A 237 10.76 -15.79 -22.68
CA VAL A 237 11.31 -15.34 -21.38
C VAL A 237 10.19 -15.11 -20.37
N LEU A 238 9.14 -14.38 -20.77
CA LEU A 238 8.00 -14.10 -19.87
C LEU A 238 7.25 -15.37 -19.44
N ARG A 239 7.13 -16.39 -20.33
CA ARG A 239 6.57 -17.70 -19.95
C ARG A 239 7.47 -18.42 -18.94
N ARG A 240 8.79 -18.36 -19.11
CA ARG A 240 9.74 -18.93 -18.13
C ARG A 240 9.58 -18.24 -16.77
N LEU A 241 9.56 -16.90 -16.73
CA LEU A 241 9.36 -16.15 -15.49
C LEU A 241 7.97 -16.37 -14.87
N ALA A 242 6.94 -16.63 -15.68
CA ALA A 242 5.64 -17.03 -15.16
C ALA A 242 5.70 -18.39 -14.43
N ALA A 243 6.51 -19.33 -14.90
CA ALA A 243 6.74 -20.60 -14.21
C ALA A 243 7.47 -20.38 -12.87
N GLU A 244 8.47 -19.49 -12.83
CA GLU A 244 9.14 -19.12 -11.57
C GLU A 244 8.16 -18.50 -10.57
N GLY A 245 7.30 -17.56 -11.04
CA GLY A 245 6.25 -16.96 -10.22
C GLY A 245 5.23 -17.99 -9.69
N GLN A 246 4.91 -19.02 -10.47
CA GLN A 246 4.07 -20.15 -10.02
C GLN A 246 4.82 -20.99 -8.99
N GLY A 247 6.14 -21.15 -9.14
CA GLY A 247 7.01 -21.82 -8.17
C GLY A 247 6.96 -21.14 -6.79
N PHE A 248 6.99 -19.80 -6.74
CA PHE A 248 6.75 -19.07 -5.49
C PHE A 248 5.35 -19.35 -4.93
N LEU A 249 4.32 -19.25 -5.77
CA LEU A 249 2.96 -19.48 -5.32
C LEU A 249 2.73 -20.90 -4.77
N ALA A 250 3.42 -21.91 -5.31
CA ALA A 250 3.35 -23.28 -4.85
C ALA A 250 3.98 -23.48 -3.45
N GLN A 251 4.86 -22.59 -3.01
CA GLN A 251 5.43 -22.58 -1.65
C GLN A 251 4.48 -21.94 -0.63
N ALA A 252 3.51 -21.15 -1.09
CA ALA A 252 2.54 -20.55 -0.21
C ALA A 252 1.53 -21.60 0.27
N PRO A 253 1.15 -21.59 1.56
CA PRO A 253 0.13 -22.50 2.07
C PRO A 253 -1.25 -22.09 1.51
N LEU A 254 -1.63 -22.70 0.39
CA LEU A 254 -2.98 -22.51 -0.19
C LEU A 254 -3.99 -23.22 0.71
N ARG A 255 -4.65 -22.45 1.55
CA ARG A 255 -5.59 -22.94 2.55
C ARG A 255 -6.70 -21.92 2.80
N ARG A 256 -7.64 -22.31 3.64
CA ARG A 256 -8.59 -21.33 4.17
C ARG A 256 -7.87 -20.44 5.19
N TRP A 257 -7.82 -19.14 4.93
CA TRP A 257 -7.17 -18.17 5.75
C TRP A 257 -8.10 -17.56 6.81
N PRO A 258 -7.61 -17.30 8.04
CA PRO A 258 -8.36 -16.52 9.02
C PRO A 258 -8.69 -15.13 8.46
N ARG A 259 -9.87 -14.61 8.76
CA ARG A 259 -10.32 -13.29 8.26
C ARG A 259 -9.37 -12.16 8.64
N ALA A 260 -8.75 -12.24 9.82
CA ALA A 260 -7.82 -11.23 10.30
C ALA A 260 -6.67 -10.98 9.30
N VAL A 261 -6.08 -12.04 8.73
CA VAL A 261 -4.89 -11.96 7.88
C VAL A 261 -5.17 -12.18 6.40
N LEU A 262 -6.43 -12.41 6.04
CA LEU A 262 -6.84 -12.78 4.67
C LEU A 262 -6.40 -11.76 3.63
N ALA A 263 -6.44 -10.47 3.95
CA ALA A 263 -6.07 -9.40 3.03
C ALA A 263 -4.63 -9.51 2.52
N ALA A 264 -3.69 -10.04 3.32
CA ALA A 264 -2.31 -10.29 2.90
C ALA A 264 -2.18 -11.50 1.95
N ALA A 265 -3.12 -12.47 2.02
CA ALA A 265 -3.12 -13.64 1.16
C ALA A 265 -3.81 -13.41 -0.20
N LEU A 266 -4.79 -12.51 -0.28
CA LEU A 266 -5.61 -12.27 -1.47
C LEU A 266 -4.82 -11.89 -2.75
N PRO A 267 -3.64 -11.24 -2.70
CA PRO A 267 -2.83 -11.02 -3.90
C PRO A 267 -2.47 -12.32 -4.64
N ALA A 268 -2.41 -13.48 -3.95
CA ALA A 268 -2.20 -14.80 -4.57
C ALA A 268 -3.27 -15.15 -5.61
N VAL A 269 -4.51 -14.73 -5.41
CA VAL A 269 -5.61 -14.96 -6.38
C VAL A 269 -5.30 -14.28 -7.70
N LEU A 270 -4.81 -13.05 -7.65
CA LEU A 270 -4.48 -12.26 -8.84
C LEU A 270 -3.23 -12.80 -9.52
N SER A 271 -2.16 -13.08 -8.75
CA SER A 271 -0.93 -13.63 -9.30
C SER A 271 -1.16 -14.99 -9.95
N GLY A 272 -1.89 -15.90 -9.29
CA GLY A 272 -2.20 -17.21 -9.84
C GLY A 272 -2.99 -17.16 -11.15
N ARG A 273 -3.86 -16.17 -11.32
CA ARG A 273 -4.59 -15.94 -12.58
C ARG A 273 -3.70 -15.34 -13.68
N ASP A 274 -2.86 -14.38 -13.31
CA ASP A 274 -1.98 -13.71 -14.27
C ASP A 274 -0.88 -14.63 -14.80
N LEU A 275 -0.27 -15.44 -13.91
CA LEU A 275 0.82 -16.34 -14.25
C LEU A 275 0.39 -17.55 -15.10
N ARG A 276 -0.91 -17.88 -15.11
CA ARG A 276 -1.48 -18.93 -16.00
C ARG A 276 -1.90 -18.42 -17.36
N ARG A 277 -1.98 -17.08 -17.54
CA ARG A 277 -2.36 -16.49 -18.83
C ARG A 277 -1.15 -16.36 -19.72
N GLU A 278 -1.32 -16.61 -21.02
CA GLU A 278 -0.27 -16.31 -21.99
C GLU A 278 0.20 -14.85 -21.83
N PRO A 279 1.52 -14.61 -21.76
CA PRO A 279 2.04 -13.26 -21.71
C PRO A 279 1.79 -12.57 -23.04
N THR A 280 0.82 -11.69 -23.07
CA THR A 280 0.49 -10.86 -24.23
C THR A 280 1.16 -9.50 -24.09
N ALA A 281 1.45 -8.88 -25.23
CA ALA A 281 2.15 -7.60 -25.30
C ALA A 281 1.50 -6.49 -24.48
N HIS A 282 0.19 -6.44 -24.42
CA HIS A 282 -0.53 -5.41 -23.68
C HIS A 282 -1.64 -6.00 -22.84
N ARG A 283 -1.55 -5.85 -21.52
CA ARG A 283 -2.63 -6.17 -20.60
C ARG A 283 -3.27 -4.88 -20.08
N GLY A 284 -4.51 -4.66 -20.49
CA GLY A 284 -5.34 -3.56 -19.98
C GLY A 284 -5.65 -3.67 -18.49
N PRO A 285 -6.51 -2.77 -17.97
CA PRO A 285 -7.03 -2.82 -16.61
C PRO A 285 -7.64 -4.18 -16.28
N ARG A 286 -7.71 -4.50 -14.98
CA ARG A 286 -8.35 -5.73 -14.49
C ARG A 286 -9.79 -5.85 -14.97
N GLY A 287 -10.11 -6.99 -15.57
CA GLY A 287 -11.49 -7.32 -15.94
C GLY A 287 -12.37 -7.65 -14.72
N LEU A 288 -13.68 -7.69 -14.95
CA LEU A 288 -14.66 -8.07 -13.91
C LEU A 288 -14.35 -9.44 -13.31
N GLY A 289 -13.93 -10.42 -14.12
CA GLY A 289 -13.62 -11.77 -13.65
C GLY A 289 -12.49 -11.83 -12.62
N ASP A 290 -11.49 -10.95 -12.70
CA ASP A 290 -10.41 -10.87 -11.70
C ASP A 290 -10.93 -10.28 -10.40
N ARG A 291 -11.74 -9.23 -10.47
CA ARG A 291 -12.35 -8.61 -9.28
C ARG A 291 -13.31 -9.57 -8.57
N VAL A 292 -14.17 -10.27 -9.32
CA VAL A 292 -15.07 -11.28 -8.78
C VAL A 292 -14.29 -12.41 -8.10
N ALA A 293 -13.18 -12.86 -8.68
CA ALA A 293 -12.34 -13.90 -8.07
C ALA A 293 -11.78 -13.45 -6.71
N VAL A 294 -11.29 -12.20 -6.59
CA VAL A 294 -10.82 -11.65 -5.32
C VAL A 294 -11.98 -11.52 -4.31
N ILE A 295 -13.13 -11.01 -4.75
CA ILE A 295 -14.30 -10.87 -3.88
C ILE A 295 -14.74 -12.25 -3.37
N TRP A 296 -14.82 -13.25 -4.24
CA TRP A 296 -15.18 -14.61 -3.88
C TRP A 296 -14.21 -15.22 -2.86
N ALA A 297 -12.90 -15.09 -3.12
CA ALA A 297 -11.87 -15.54 -2.19
C ALA A 297 -11.96 -14.78 -0.85
N GLY A 298 -12.20 -13.45 -0.90
CA GLY A 298 -12.38 -12.63 0.30
C GLY A 298 -13.58 -13.02 1.15
N VAL A 299 -14.70 -13.37 0.52
CA VAL A 299 -15.92 -13.82 1.23
C VAL A 299 -15.77 -15.24 1.78
N THR A 300 -15.18 -16.15 1.01
CA THR A 300 -15.05 -17.56 1.39
C THR A 300 -13.84 -17.85 2.28
N GLY A 301 -12.85 -16.95 2.29
CA GLY A 301 -11.56 -17.14 2.96
C GLY A 301 -10.66 -18.18 2.27
N ARG A 302 -10.96 -18.57 1.04
CA ARG A 302 -10.19 -19.56 0.27
C ARG A 302 -9.34 -18.87 -0.78
N VAL A 303 -8.04 -19.06 -0.68
CA VAL A 303 -7.04 -18.53 -1.60
C VAL A 303 -6.28 -19.66 -2.25
#